data_9b02ae6ddb6aed836c3ae9a832a60619
#
_entry.id   9b02ae6ddb6aed836c3ae9a832a60619
#
_cell.length_a   1.000
_cell.length_b   1.000
_cell.length_c   1.000
_cell.angle_alpha   90.00
_cell.angle_beta   90.00
_cell.angle_gamma   90.00
#
_symmetry.space_group_name_H-M   'P 1'
#
loop_
_entity.id
_entity.type
_entity.pdbx_description
1 polymer ?
#
loop_
_entity_poly.entity_id
_entity_poly.type
_entity_poly.pdbx_seq_one_letter_code
_entity_poly.pdbx_strand_id
1 'polypeptide(L)'
;MAKKQVTFADIAEYTGFSKTTISRYFNHPDSLTLENQEKIAKALDELGYRKNKLARVLANGKSEFVGIIVPNLYLHYYSEMLTQLLRSYSDYHYKFLVFVSDGGPEKEMQYLDELMAYKIEGLIVLSHTLSSEKLASYNIPVIAIEREAEHICSVTTDNYMGGMQATSLLIRNQCDVLIHINVHVPENIPAYDRIRAFEETCREYHVPYELNLNVSGDSYQELFEQMRVIFQDIDSKYSGQKKGIFLSNDTYANMFLNLIFQKYNCLPDEYQIIGFDNSPIAAESIIPITTVGQQIDVIAQTTMELLVEQMNEMKKRKPAPLQKPVHKKITPVLIRRQTTGD
;
A
#
# COMPACT_ATOMS: atom_id res chain seq x y z
N MET A 1 34.15 -11.83 24.37
CA MET A 1 34.41 -12.89 23.36
C MET A 1 33.07 -13.24 22.74
N ALA A 2 32.90 -13.08 21.42
CA ALA A 2 31.69 -13.50 20.73
C ALA A 2 31.54 -15.04 20.82
N LYS A 3 30.43 -15.54 21.35
CA LYS A 3 30.14 -16.98 21.41
C LYS A 3 30.18 -17.54 19.99
N LYS A 4 31.07 -18.48 19.70
CA LYS A 4 31.18 -19.15 18.39
C LYS A 4 29.79 -19.74 18.07
N GLN A 5 29.20 -19.36 16.92
CA GLN A 5 27.89 -19.83 16.52
C GLN A 5 27.99 -21.32 16.14
N VAL A 6 27.15 -22.16 16.76
CA VAL A 6 27.07 -23.60 16.49
C VAL A 6 26.65 -23.81 15.03
N THR A 7 27.36 -24.68 14.32
CA THR A 7 27.15 -25.00 12.90
C THR A 7 26.62 -26.43 12.72
N PHE A 8 26.18 -26.77 11.51
CA PHE A 8 25.82 -28.16 11.16
C PHE A 8 27.01 -29.14 11.36
N ALA A 9 28.26 -28.65 11.25
CA ALA A 9 29.44 -29.47 11.51
C ALA A 9 29.54 -29.84 13.00
N ASP A 10 29.33 -28.88 13.89
CA ASP A 10 29.35 -29.09 15.32
C ASP A 10 28.23 -30.07 15.77
N ILE A 11 27.03 -29.96 15.17
CA ILE A 11 25.92 -30.88 15.45
C ILE A 11 26.22 -32.28 14.92
N ALA A 12 26.79 -32.38 13.72
CA ALA A 12 27.18 -33.65 13.13
C ALA A 12 28.23 -34.37 13.96
N GLU A 13 29.24 -33.66 14.46
CA GLU A 13 30.25 -34.16 15.35
C GLU A 13 29.65 -34.63 16.69
N TYR A 14 28.77 -33.83 17.29
CA TYR A 14 28.13 -34.16 18.56
C TYR A 14 27.19 -35.41 18.48
N THR A 15 26.45 -35.53 17.39
CA THR A 15 25.46 -36.62 17.20
C THR A 15 26.05 -37.88 16.59
N GLY A 16 27.22 -37.79 15.94
CA GLY A 16 27.79 -38.85 15.11
C GLY A 16 27.11 -39.03 13.76
N PHE A 17 26.23 -38.09 13.35
CA PHE A 17 25.56 -38.14 12.06
C PHE A 17 26.35 -37.35 10.99
N SER A 18 26.07 -37.64 9.72
CA SER A 18 26.62 -36.83 8.62
C SER A 18 25.93 -35.44 8.55
N LYS A 19 26.63 -34.44 8.01
CA LYS A 19 26.05 -33.12 7.73
C LYS A 19 24.80 -33.22 6.85
N THR A 20 24.77 -34.19 5.94
CA THR A 20 23.62 -34.48 5.09
C THR A 20 22.41 -34.95 5.91
N THR A 21 22.62 -35.78 6.93
CA THR A 21 21.58 -36.24 7.85
C THR A 21 21.03 -35.08 8.67
N ILE A 22 21.91 -34.20 9.19
CA ILE A 22 21.48 -32.99 9.90
C ILE A 22 20.67 -32.06 8.97
N SER A 23 21.11 -31.88 7.72
CA SER A 23 20.35 -31.09 6.73
C SER A 23 18.98 -31.68 6.44
N ARG A 24 18.86 -33.03 6.34
CA ARG A 24 17.57 -33.73 6.15
C ARG A 24 16.61 -33.50 7.32
N TYR A 25 17.09 -33.45 8.56
CA TYR A 25 16.26 -33.14 9.71
C TYR A 25 15.50 -31.81 9.56
N PHE A 26 16.13 -30.80 8.96
CA PHE A 26 15.53 -29.50 8.75
C PHE A 26 14.69 -29.36 7.48
N ASN A 27 14.99 -30.13 6.45
CA ASN A 27 14.38 -29.96 5.12
C ASN A 27 13.43 -31.10 4.73
N HIS A 28 13.65 -32.32 5.23
CA HIS A 28 12.90 -33.53 4.92
C HIS A 28 12.84 -34.42 6.17
N PRO A 29 12.23 -33.98 7.29
CA PRO A 29 12.24 -34.73 8.55
C PRO A 29 11.64 -36.15 8.39
N ASP A 30 10.61 -36.30 7.56
CA ASP A 30 9.95 -37.59 7.29
C ASP A 30 10.89 -38.64 6.66
N SER A 31 12.05 -38.22 6.15
CA SER A 31 13.08 -39.14 5.62
C SER A 31 13.97 -39.74 6.72
N LEU A 32 13.77 -39.37 7.99
CA LEU A 32 14.50 -39.86 9.15
C LEU A 32 13.59 -40.64 10.09
N THR A 33 14.15 -41.63 10.79
CA THR A 33 13.44 -42.34 11.84
C THR A 33 13.14 -41.40 13.02
N LEU A 34 12.09 -41.64 13.78
CA LEU A 34 11.73 -40.86 14.98
C LEU A 34 12.89 -40.79 15.97
N GLU A 35 13.59 -41.93 16.21
CA GLU A 35 14.75 -41.99 17.08
C GLU A 35 15.88 -41.03 16.65
N ASN A 36 16.17 -40.99 15.35
CA ASN A 36 17.17 -40.05 14.81
C ASN A 36 16.72 -38.59 14.92
N GLN A 37 15.43 -38.30 14.73
CA GLN A 37 14.89 -36.96 14.89
C GLN A 37 15.00 -36.52 16.36
N GLU A 38 14.66 -37.34 17.33
CA GLU A 38 14.79 -37.06 18.76
C GLU A 38 16.23 -36.82 19.19
N LYS A 39 17.16 -37.65 18.67
CA LYS A 39 18.59 -37.50 18.96
C LYS A 39 19.14 -36.15 18.44
N ILE A 40 18.73 -35.75 17.23
CA ILE A 40 19.12 -34.46 16.69
C ILE A 40 18.48 -33.31 17.45
N ALA A 41 17.16 -33.40 17.77
CA ALA A 41 16.45 -32.39 18.53
C ALA A 41 17.11 -32.11 19.89
N LYS A 42 17.50 -33.16 20.62
CA LYS A 42 18.21 -33.08 21.89
C LYS A 42 19.58 -32.38 21.73
N ALA A 43 20.33 -32.75 20.69
CA ALA A 43 21.62 -32.13 20.41
C ALA A 43 21.51 -30.63 20.09
N LEU A 44 20.46 -30.23 19.36
CA LEU A 44 20.17 -28.81 19.04
C LEU A 44 19.92 -27.99 20.32
N ASP A 45 19.16 -28.53 21.25
CA ASP A 45 18.85 -27.90 22.55
C ASP A 45 20.12 -27.80 23.43
N GLU A 46 20.85 -28.89 23.60
CA GLU A 46 22.07 -28.96 24.42
C GLU A 46 23.20 -28.06 23.90
N LEU A 47 23.35 -27.96 22.57
CA LEU A 47 24.34 -27.07 21.94
C LEU A 47 23.84 -25.62 21.84
N GLY A 48 22.59 -25.35 22.18
CA GLY A 48 21.98 -24.01 22.02
C GLY A 48 21.97 -23.56 20.57
N TYR A 49 21.77 -24.49 19.62
CA TYR A 49 21.77 -24.17 18.19
C TYR A 49 20.60 -23.26 17.85
N ARG A 50 20.89 -22.12 17.24
CA ARG A 50 19.89 -21.26 16.62
C ARG A 50 20.00 -21.35 15.10
N LYS A 51 18.89 -21.69 14.45
CA LYS A 51 18.80 -21.80 12.99
C LYS A 51 19.29 -20.50 12.33
N ASN A 52 20.43 -20.56 11.65
CA ASN A 52 20.95 -19.41 10.93
C ASN A 52 20.18 -19.27 9.60
N LYS A 53 19.21 -18.35 9.58
CA LYS A 53 18.39 -18.09 8.40
C LYS A 53 19.22 -17.54 7.22
N LEU A 54 20.27 -16.75 7.50
CA LEU A 54 21.17 -16.20 6.48
C LEU A 54 22.00 -17.30 5.80
N ALA A 55 22.53 -18.25 6.58
CA ALA A 55 23.25 -19.41 6.03
C ALA A 55 22.35 -20.25 5.13
N ARG A 56 21.05 -20.37 5.46
CA ARG A 56 20.06 -21.08 4.63
C ARG A 56 19.79 -20.34 3.31
N VAL A 57 19.68 -19.02 3.34
CA VAL A 57 19.56 -18.17 2.15
C VAL A 57 20.73 -18.37 1.22
N LEU A 58 21.96 -18.38 1.77
CA LEU A 58 23.18 -18.61 1.00
C LEU A 58 23.23 -20.03 0.38
N ALA A 59 22.77 -21.04 1.12
CA ALA A 59 22.78 -22.43 0.66
C ALA A 59 21.68 -22.73 -0.38
N ASN A 60 20.49 -22.19 -0.21
CA ASN A 60 19.30 -22.53 -1.00
C ASN A 60 18.95 -21.47 -2.06
N GLY A 61 19.61 -20.30 -2.04
CA GLY A 61 19.35 -19.19 -2.96
C GLY A 61 17.99 -18.50 -2.78
N LYS A 62 17.21 -18.87 -1.72
CA LYS A 62 15.88 -18.32 -1.43
C LYS A 62 15.93 -17.48 -0.16
N SER A 63 15.67 -16.18 -0.30
CA SER A 63 15.70 -15.26 0.83
C SER A 63 14.42 -15.24 1.67
N GLU A 64 13.29 -15.57 1.05
CA GLU A 64 11.95 -15.41 1.60
C GLU A 64 11.62 -13.94 1.92
N PHE A 65 12.29 -12.98 1.26
CA PHE A 65 12.05 -11.56 1.40
C PHE A 65 11.27 -10.98 0.23
N VAL A 66 10.31 -10.11 0.54
CA VAL A 66 9.61 -9.23 -0.40
C VAL A 66 9.92 -7.79 -0.01
N GLY A 67 10.32 -6.97 -0.99
CA GLY A 67 10.51 -5.54 -0.81
C GLY A 67 9.15 -4.82 -0.91
N ILE A 68 8.98 -3.76 -0.12
CA ILE A 68 7.86 -2.83 -0.24
C ILE A 68 8.41 -1.41 -0.23
N ILE A 69 8.02 -0.59 -1.22
CA ILE A 69 8.35 0.84 -1.26
C ILE A 69 7.06 1.64 -1.20
N VAL A 70 6.93 2.46 -0.14
CA VAL A 70 5.78 3.35 0.09
C VAL A 70 6.23 4.81 0.02
N PRO A 71 5.38 5.76 -0.43
CA PRO A 71 5.78 7.17 -0.51
C PRO A 71 5.89 7.83 0.87
N ASN A 72 4.99 7.50 1.80
CA ASN A 72 4.96 8.01 3.17
C ASN A 72 4.03 7.16 4.05
N LEU A 73 3.98 7.44 5.35
CA LEU A 73 3.10 6.74 6.30
C LEU A 73 2.13 7.68 7.05
N TYR A 74 2.19 9.00 6.80
CA TYR A 74 1.27 9.95 7.43
C TYR A 74 -0.08 10.04 6.72
N LEU A 75 -0.15 9.69 5.43
CA LEU A 75 -1.43 9.45 4.76
C LEU A 75 -1.95 8.06 5.16
N HIS A 76 -3.12 8.02 5.78
CA HIS A 76 -3.68 6.82 6.40
C HIS A 76 -3.89 5.65 5.43
N TYR A 77 -4.08 5.95 4.14
CA TYR A 77 -4.14 4.92 3.09
C TYR A 77 -2.90 4.04 3.06
N TYR A 78 -1.70 4.63 3.07
CA TYR A 78 -0.45 3.86 2.96
C TYR A 78 -0.15 3.03 4.20
N SER A 79 -0.44 3.56 5.38
CA SER A 79 -0.27 2.81 6.63
C SER A 79 -1.25 1.65 6.74
N GLU A 80 -2.51 1.83 6.29
CA GLU A 80 -3.49 0.74 6.27
C GLU A 80 -3.13 -0.30 5.20
N MET A 81 -2.75 0.11 3.98
CA MET A 81 -2.30 -0.81 2.93
C MET A 81 -1.10 -1.65 3.41
N LEU A 82 -0.11 -1.01 4.04
CA LEU A 82 1.03 -1.72 4.62
C LEU A 82 0.58 -2.73 5.68
N THR A 83 -0.36 -2.36 6.55
CA THR A 83 -0.92 -3.26 7.56
C THR A 83 -1.54 -4.50 6.92
N GLN A 84 -2.34 -4.33 5.86
CA GLN A 84 -2.97 -5.46 5.15
C GLN A 84 -1.93 -6.34 4.42
N LEU A 85 -0.94 -5.72 3.77
CA LEU A 85 0.15 -6.47 3.13
C LEU A 85 0.96 -7.30 4.15
N LEU A 86 1.32 -6.72 5.30
CA LEU A 86 2.08 -7.42 6.33
C LEU A 86 1.31 -8.58 6.97
N ARG A 87 -0.02 -8.50 7.07
CA ARG A 87 -0.87 -9.61 7.55
C ARG A 87 -0.77 -10.86 6.69
N SER A 88 -0.45 -10.72 5.40
CA SER A 88 -0.27 -11.85 4.49
C SER A 88 0.91 -12.77 4.85
N TYR A 89 1.76 -12.38 5.84
CA TYR A 89 2.79 -13.25 6.38
C TYR A 89 2.23 -14.58 6.90
N SER A 90 1.04 -14.57 7.50
CA SER A 90 0.39 -15.79 8.01
C SER A 90 0.12 -16.82 6.91
N ASP A 91 -0.17 -16.37 5.70
CA ASP A 91 -0.59 -17.21 4.59
C ASP A 91 0.58 -17.64 3.69
N TYR A 92 1.50 -16.71 3.42
CA TYR A 92 2.58 -16.92 2.45
C TYR A 92 3.97 -17.08 3.08
N HIS A 93 4.14 -16.71 4.35
CA HIS A 93 5.39 -16.80 5.13
C HIS A 93 6.57 -15.98 4.57
N TYR A 94 6.31 -15.02 3.66
CA TYR A 94 7.31 -14.05 3.22
C TYR A 94 7.55 -12.97 4.28
N LYS A 95 8.79 -12.57 4.43
CA LYS A 95 9.19 -11.44 5.28
C LYS A 95 9.28 -10.19 4.44
N PHE A 96 8.91 -9.05 5.00
CA PHE A 96 8.88 -7.80 4.29
C PHE A 96 10.03 -6.88 4.72
N LEU A 97 10.69 -6.27 3.72
CA LEU A 97 11.63 -5.17 3.89
C LEU A 97 10.95 -3.91 3.34
N VAL A 98 10.68 -2.95 4.23
CA VAL A 98 9.90 -1.76 3.90
C VAL A 98 10.79 -0.54 3.87
N PHE A 99 10.74 0.21 2.76
CA PHE A 99 11.39 1.50 2.61
C PHE A 99 10.37 2.60 2.34
N VAL A 100 10.62 3.79 2.88
CA VAL A 100 9.79 4.97 2.65
C VAL A 100 10.52 5.88 1.66
N SER A 101 9.88 6.19 0.53
CA SER A 101 10.44 6.99 -0.55
C SER A 101 10.29 8.48 -0.27
N ASP A 102 11.20 9.03 0.53
CA ASP A 102 11.18 10.43 1.01
C ASP A 102 12.25 11.34 0.36
N GLY A 103 12.95 10.88 -0.67
CA GLY A 103 14.14 11.57 -1.18
C GLY A 103 14.31 11.63 -2.69
N GLY A 104 13.26 11.40 -3.46
CA GLY A 104 13.30 11.47 -4.93
C GLY A 104 13.93 10.24 -5.62
N PRO A 105 14.12 10.29 -6.97
CA PRO A 105 14.49 9.11 -7.77
C PRO A 105 15.82 8.48 -7.41
N GLU A 106 16.83 9.28 -7.07
CA GLU A 106 18.15 8.77 -6.74
C GLU A 106 18.14 7.95 -5.45
N LYS A 107 17.41 8.43 -4.44
CA LYS A 107 17.28 7.74 -3.16
C LYS A 107 16.44 6.46 -3.29
N GLU A 108 15.38 6.50 -4.08
CA GLU A 108 14.58 5.30 -4.34
C GLU A 108 15.37 4.24 -5.12
N MET A 109 16.25 4.63 -6.05
CA MET A 109 17.19 3.70 -6.69
C MET A 109 18.14 3.06 -5.68
N GLN A 110 18.69 3.84 -4.72
CA GLN A 110 19.54 3.29 -3.66
C GLN A 110 18.78 2.26 -2.79
N TYR A 111 17.52 2.52 -2.46
CA TYR A 111 16.67 1.55 -1.75
C TYR A 111 16.44 0.28 -2.55
N LEU A 112 16.23 0.39 -3.86
CA LEU A 112 16.11 -0.79 -4.73
C LEU A 112 17.40 -1.60 -4.76
N ASP A 113 18.54 -0.94 -4.92
CA ASP A 113 19.85 -1.61 -4.92
C ASP A 113 20.11 -2.32 -3.58
N GLU A 114 19.72 -1.71 -2.46
CA GLU A 114 19.81 -2.33 -1.14
C GLU A 114 18.86 -3.54 -1.03
N LEU A 115 17.61 -3.43 -1.48
CA LEU A 115 16.67 -4.53 -1.52
C LEU A 115 17.21 -5.69 -2.38
N MET A 116 17.80 -5.39 -3.53
CA MET A 116 18.45 -6.40 -4.39
C MET A 116 19.65 -7.07 -3.71
N ALA A 117 20.44 -6.33 -2.91
CA ALA A 117 21.53 -6.90 -2.11
C ALA A 117 21.01 -7.89 -1.05
N TYR A 118 19.81 -7.68 -0.49
CA TYR A 118 19.12 -8.65 0.36
C TYR A 118 18.51 -9.82 -0.42
N LYS A 119 18.64 -9.83 -1.76
CA LYS A 119 18.09 -10.87 -2.65
C LYS A 119 16.59 -11.04 -2.48
N ILE A 120 15.83 -9.95 -2.49
CA ILE A 120 14.38 -10.02 -2.48
C ILE A 120 13.89 -10.89 -3.64
N GLU A 121 12.81 -11.63 -3.43
CA GLU A 121 12.22 -12.51 -4.43
C GLU A 121 11.11 -11.82 -5.23
N GLY A 122 10.60 -10.69 -4.72
CA GLY A 122 9.60 -9.86 -5.36
C GLY A 122 9.53 -8.48 -4.72
N LEU A 123 8.84 -7.56 -5.38
CA LEU A 123 8.74 -6.15 -5.00
C LEU A 123 7.30 -5.65 -5.13
N ILE A 124 6.82 -4.91 -4.15
CA ILE A 124 5.55 -4.16 -4.19
C ILE A 124 5.89 -2.67 -4.14
N VAL A 125 5.35 -1.88 -5.07
CA VAL A 125 5.67 -0.45 -5.18
C VAL A 125 4.39 0.38 -5.16
N LEU A 126 4.33 1.33 -4.21
CA LEU A 126 3.27 2.31 -4.08
C LEU A 126 3.77 3.75 -4.37
N SER A 127 5.08 3.95 -4.39
CA SER A 127 5.68 5.26 -4.75
C SER A 127 5.51 5.56 -6.24
N HIS A 128 5.52 6.85 -6.62
CA HIS A 128 5.39 7.30 -8.01
C HIS A 128 6.70 7.83 -8.60
N THR A 129 7.82 7.58 -7.92
CA THR A 129 9.10 8.23 -8.20
C THR A 129 9.82 7.65 -9.42
N LEU A 130 9.88 6.32 -9.53
CA LEU A 130 10.52 5.64 -10.66
C LEU A 130 9.47 5.16 -11.68
N SER A 131 9.83 5.15 -12.97
CA SER A 131 8.94 4.62 -14.02
C SER A 131 8.79 3.09 -13.93
N SER A 132 7.68 2.54 -14.44
CA SER A 132 7.46 1.10 -14.51
C SER A 132 8.49 0.39 -15.38
N GLU A 133 9.01 1.04 -16.43
CA GLU A 133 10.11 0.55 -17.26
C GLU A 133 11.39 0.32 -16.43
N LYS A 134 11.76 1.33 -15.61
CA LYS A 134 12.91 1.21 -14.71
C LYS A 134 12.74 0.08 -13.71
N LEU A 135 11.57 -0.05 -13.11
CA LEU A 135 11.25 -1.14 -12.16
C LEU A 135 11.32 -2.51 -12.83
N ALA A 136 10.80 -2.66 -14.06
CA ALA A 136 10.88 -3.89 -14.84
C ALA A 136 12.33 -4.31 -15.16
N SER A 137 13.25 -3.35 -15.28
CA SER A 137 14.67 -3.63 -15.59
C SER A 137 15.41 -4.42 -14.52
N TYR A 138 14.87 -4.53 -13.30
CA TYR A 138 15.46 -5.34 -12.21
C TYR A 138 15.22 -6.85 -12.38
N ASN A 139 14.40 -7.26 -13.34
CA ASN A 139 14.14 -8.67 -13.68
C ASN A 139 13.68 -9.54 -12.49
N ILE A 140 12.93 -8.97 -11.59
CA ILE A 140 12.19 -9.66 -10.51
C ILE A 140 10.69 -9.38 -10.66
N PRO A 141 9.79 -10.20 -10.08
CA PRO A 141 8.39 -9.89 -10.01
C PRO A 141 8.14 -8.56 -9.30
N VAL A 142 7.42 -7.64 -9.96
CA VAL A 142 7.05 -6.33 -9.41
C VAL A 142 5.55 -6.13 -9.58
N ILE A 143 4.86 -5.79 -8.48
CA ILE A 143 3.45 -5.41 -8.51
C ILE A 143 3.33 -3.94 -8.07
N ALA A 144 2.72 -3.14 -8.92
CA ALA A 144 2.38 -1.76 -8.65
C ALA A 144 1.00 -1.65 -7.97
N ILE A 145 0.87 -0.77 -6.99
CA ILE A 145 -0.43 -0.43 -6.38
C ILE A 145 -0.68 1.06 -6.61
N GLU A 146 -1.84 1.40 -7.23
CA GLU A 146 -2.32 2.77 -7.47
C GLU A 146 -1.30 3.68 -8.17
N ARG A 147 -0.51 3.15 -9.10
CA ARG A 147 0.51 3.91 -9.84
C ARG A 147 0.59 3.54 -11.32
N GLU A 148 1.35 4.31 -12.11
CA GLU A 148 1.71 3.97 -13.49
C GLU A 148 2.40 2.58 -13.53
N ALA A 149 1.98 1.73 -14.48
CA ALA A 149 2.40 0.34 -14.51
C ALA A 149 2.40 -0.28 -15.93
N GLU A 150 2.74 0.48 -16.96
CA GLU A 150 2.73 -0.01 -18.35
C GLU A 150 3.61 -1.27 -18.53
N HIS A 151 4.73 -1.35 -17.80
CA HIS A 151 5.73 -2.42 -17.95
C HIS A 151 5.72 -3.47 -16.82
N ILE A 152 4.87 -3.33 -15.80
CA ILE A 152 4.78 -4.23 -14.64
C ILE A 152 3.31 -4.52 -14.30
N CYS A 153 3.06 -5.59 -13.57
CA CYS A 153 1.72 -5.88 -13.11
C CYS A 153 1.22 -4.85 -12.10
N SER A 154 -0.10 -4.63 -12.08
CA SER A 154 -0.70 -3.67 -11.15
C SER A 154 -2.03 -4.11 -10.58
N VAL A 155 -2.32 -3.58 -9.39
CA VAL A 155 -3.64 -3.62 -8.77
C VAL A 155 -4.05 -2.18 -8.46
N THR A 156 -5.19 -1.76 -8.98
CA THR A 156 -5.71 -0.39 -8.82
C THR A 156 -7.19 -0.43 -8.47
N THR A 157 -7.68 0.62 -7.86
CA THR A 157 -9.11 0.88 -7.72
C THR A 157 -9.69 1.36 -9.05
N ASP A 158 -10.98 1.14 -9.30
CA ASP A 158 -11.71 1.88 -10.32
C ASP A 158 -11.93 3.32 -9.85
N ASN A 159 -10.88 4.14 -9.99
CA ASN A 159 -10.87 5.53 -9.54
C ASN A 159 -11.91 6.39 -10.24
N TYR A 160 -12.22 6.08 -11.52
CA TYR A 160 -13.29 6.77 -12.25
C TYR A 160 -14.66 6.51 -11.63
N MET A 161 -14.99 5.23 -11.41
CA MET A 161 -16.25 4.86 -10.75
C MET A 161 -16.34 5.50 -9.35
N GLY A 162 -15.25 5.50 -8.59
CA GLY A 162 -15.21 6.11 -7.25
C GLY A 162 -15.47 7.63 -7.29
N GLY A 163 -14.82 8.35 -8.20
CA GLY A 163 -15.06 9.78 -8.41
C GLY A 163 -16.48 10.08 -8.81
N MET A 164 -17.04 9.30 -9.73
CA MET A 164 -18.45 9.40 -10.16
C MET A 164 -19.42 9.16 -9.00
N GLN A 165 -19.17 8.14 -8.16
CA GLN A 165 -20.02 7.84 -6.98
C GLN A 165 -20.04 9.01 -5.99
N ALA A 166 -18.87 9.58 -5.66
CA ALA A 166 -18.75 10.72 -4.75
C ALA A 166 -19.49 11.95 -5.30
N THR A 167 -19.22 12.30 -6.56
CA THR A 167 -19.79 13.48 -7.21
C THR A 167 -21.30 13.36 -7.34
N SER A 168 -21.80 12.20 -7.77
CA SER A 168 -23.25 11.94 -7.90
C SER A 168 -23.99 12.03 -6.57
N LEU A 169 -23.34 11.65 -5.43
CA LEU A 169 -23.96 11.82 -4.12
C LEU A 169 -24.10 13.29 -3.76
N LEU A 170 -23.07 14.12 -3.99
CA LEU A 170 -23.13 15.56 -3.72
C LEU A 170 -24.18 16.27 -4.58
N ILE A 171 -24.33 15.87 -5.85
CA ILE A 171 -25.39 16.38 -6.75
C ILE A 171 -26.77 16.01 -6.21
N ARG A 172 -26.98 14.75 -5.83
CA ARG A 172 -28.26 14.30 -5.25
C ARG A 172 -28.62 15.03 -3.96
N ASN A 173 -27.62 15.41 -3.19
CA ASN A 173 -27.78 16.19 -1.98
C ASN A 173 -28.01 17.69 -2.25
N GLN A 174 -28.18 18.10 -3.52
CA GLN A 174 -28.51 19.45 -3.95
C GLN A 174 -27.51 20.51 -3.44
N CYS A 175 -26.21 20.23 -3.58
CA CYS A 175 -25.17 21.22 -3.34
C CYS A 175 -25.20 22.26 -4.48
N ASP A 176 -25.09 23.55 -4.12
CA ASP A 176 -25.10 24.66 -5.08
C ASP A 176 -23.81 24.73 -5.91
N VAL A 177 -22.70 24.30 -5.30
CA VAL A 177 -21.37 24.23 -5.91
C VAL A 177 -20.63 22.99 -5.43
N LEU A 178 -19.90 22.32 -6.34
CA LEU A 178 -19.06 21.18 -6.02
C LEU A 178 -17.58 21.57 -6.12
N ILE A 179 -16.78 21.16 -5.14
CA ILE A 179 -15.36 21.48 -5.09
C ILE A 179 -14.57 20.21 -4.88
N HIS A 180 -13.64 19.91 -5.82
CA HIS A 180 -12.71 18.80 -5.67
C HIS A 180 -11.34 19.32 -5.21
N ILE A 181 -10.85 18.80 -4.08
CA ILE A 181 -9.56 19.18 -3.48
C ILE A 181 -8.58 18.01 -3.62
N ASN A 182 -7.47 18.26 -4.31
CA ASN A 182 -6.45 17.26 -4.59
C ASN A 182 -5.06 17.90 -4.75
N VAL A 183 -4.05 17.04 -4.82
CA VAL A 183 -2.73 17.39 -5.38
C VAL A 183 -2.82 17.44 -6.90
N HIS A 184 -1.82 18.04 -7.55
CA HIS A 184 -1.66 17.88 -9.00
C HIS A 184 -1.26 16.43 -9.32
N VAL A 185 -2.12 15.71 -10.05
CA VAL A 185 -1.92 14.30 -10.42
C VAL A 185 -1.71 14.22 -11.93
N PRO A 186 -0.59 13.65 -12.43
CA PRO A 186 -0.40 13.37 -13.84
C PRO A 186 -1.46 12.42 -14.42
N GLU A 187 -1.82 12.59 -15.70
CA GLU A 187 -2.90 11.81 -16.35
C GLU A 187 -2.62 10.30 -16.43
N ASN A 188 -1.36 9.90 -16.43
CA ASN A 188 -0.96 8.49 -16.46
C ASN A 188 -1.02 7.80 -15.08
N ILE A 189 -1.37 8.53 -14.03
CA ILE A 189 -1.54 7.97 -12.66
C ILE A 189 -3.02 7.62 -12.47
N PRO A 190 -3.37 6.41 -11.98
CA PRO A 190 -4.76 5.97 -11.83
C PRO A 190 -5.65 6.93 -11.03
N ALA A 191 -5.11 7.60 -10.01
CA ALA A 191 -5.84 8.57 -9.19
C ALA A 191 -6.30 9.81 -9.98
N TYR A 192 -5.74 10.11 -11.17
CA TYR A 192 -6.23 11.19 -12.04
C TYR A 192 -7.69 10.95 -12.48
N ASP A 193 -8.09 9.70 -12.60
CA ASP A 193 -9.46 9.34 -12.95
C ASP A 193 -10.50 9.86 -11.94
N ARG A 194 -10.12 10.16 -10.69
CA ARG A 194 -11.01 10.82 -9.70
C ARG A 194 -11.35 12.24 -10.14
N ILE A 195 -10.33 12.99 -10.62
CA ILE A 195 -10.48 14.37 -11.12
C ILE A 195 -11.34 14.35 -12.37
N ARG A 196 -11.00 13.48 -13.34
CA ARG A 196 -11.74 13.35 -14.60
C ARG A 196 -13.21 13.02 -14.37
N ALA A 197 -13.50 12.02 -13.54
CA ALA A 197 -14.87 11.62 -13.21
C ALA A 197 -15.64 12.75 -12.52
N PHE A 198 -15.01 13.49 -11.63
CA PHE A 198 -15.62 14.65 -10.97
C PHE A 198 -16.04 15.71 -12.01
N GLU A 199 -15.09 16.12 -12.88
CA GLU A 199 -15.37 17.12 -13.89
C GLU A 199 -16.47 16.68 -14.88
N GLU A 200 -16.34 15.46 -15.44
CA GLU A 200 -17.27 14.93 -16.42
C GLU A 200 -18.69 14.83 -15.83
N THR A 201 -18.81 14.33 -14.59
CA THR A 201 -20.10 14.23 -13.89
C THR A 201 -20.70 15.63 -13.62
N CYS A 202 -19.90 16.60 -13.16
CA CYS A 202 -20.39 17.98 -12.96
C CYS A 202 -20.88 18.61 -14.28
N ARG A 203 -20.15 18.42 -15.38
CA ARG A 203 -20.55 18.92 -16.71
C ARG A 203 -21.82 18.26 -17.23
N GLU A 204 -21.95 16.95 -17.05
CA GLU A 204 -23.15 16.19 -17.47
C GLU A 204 -24.40 16.70 -16.77
N TYR A 205 -24.33 16.96 -15.46
CA TYR A 205 -25.45 17.42 -14.65
C TYR A 205 -25.56 18.96 -14.57
N HIS A 206 -24.71 19.71 -15.29
CA HIS A 206 -24.69 21.17 -15.33
C HIS A 206 -24.60 21.84 -13.94
N VAL A 207 -23.86 21.23 -13.01
CA VAL A 207 -23.61 21.78 -11.67
C VAL A 207 -22.35 22.64 -11.67
N PRO A 208 -22.37 23.84 -11.07
CA PRO A 208 -21.17 24.64 -10.88
C PRO A 208 -20.11 23.88 -10.08
N TYR A 209 -18.87 23.92 -10.53
CA TYR A 209 -17.78 23.22 -9.87
C TYR A 209 -16.47 23.99 -9.90
N GLU A 210 -15.58 23.63 -8.97
CA GLU A 210 -14.20 24.11 -8.90
C GLU A 210 -13.23 22.94 -8.67
N LEU A 211 -12.07 23.01 -9.31
CA LEU A 211 -10.93 22.13 -9.05
C LEU A 211 -9.87 22.91 -8.27
N ASN A 212 -9.57 22.47 -7.06
CA ASN A 212 -8.43 22.97 -6.30
C ASN A 212 -7.36 21.86 -6.26
N LEU A 213 -6.39 21.93 -7.16
CA LEU A 213 -5.31 20.96 -7.34
C LEU A 213 -3.98 21.46 -6.77
N ASN A 214 -4.02 22.40 -5.84
CA ASN A 214 -2.84 23.10 -5.31
C ASN A 214 -2.38 22.54 -3.95
N VAL A 215 -2.94 21.43 -3.47
CA VAL A 215 -2.47 20.81 -2.23
C VAL A 215 -1.02 20.36 -2.44
N SER A 216 -0.11 20.84 -1.60
CA SER A 216 1.32 20.50 -1.66
C SER A 216 1.91 20.54 -0.26
N GLY A 217 2.88 19.67 0.02
CA GLY A 217 3.60 19.63 1.29
C GLY A 217 4.27 18.26 1.50
N ASP A 218 5.43 18.28 2.10
CA ASP A 218 6.24 17.08 2.38
C ASP A 218 6.00 16.54 3.80
N SER A 219 5.14 17.20 4.58
CA SER A 219 4.79 16.81 5.94
C SER A 219 3.30 17.01 6.22
N TYR A 220 2.79 16.30 7.23
CA TYR A 220 1.42 16.48 7.69
C TYR A 220 1.12 17.93 8.08
N GLN A 221 2.09 18.62 8.73
CA GLN A 221 1.91 19.99 9.18
C GLN A 221 1.80 20.97 8.00
N GLU A 222 2.64 20.83 6.99
CA GLU A 222 2.58 21.65 5.77
C GLU A 222 1.26 21.45 5.04
N LEU A 223 0.83 20.21 4.87
CA LEU A 223 -0.47 19.89 4.27
C LEU A 223 -1.63 20.49 5.05
N PHE A 224 -1.58 20.47 6.38
CA PHE A 224 -2.61 21.08 7.22
C PHE A 224 -2.68 22.61 7.05
N GLU A 225 -1.53 23.29 6.96
CA GLU A 225 -1.49 24.74 6.72
C GLU A 225 -2.01 25.08 5.30
N GLN A 226 -1.65 24.31 4.30
CA GLN A 226 -2.22 24.46 2.95
C GLN A 226 -3.74 24.28 2.95
N MET A 227 -4.22 23.24 3.61
CA MET A 227 -5.65 22.98 3.74
C MET A 227 -6.39 24.12 4.45
N ARG A 228 -5.74 24.78 5.41
CA ARG A 228 -6.29 25.98 6.09
C ARG A 228 -6.51 27.13 5.10
N VAL A 229 -5.54 27.39 4.23
CA VAL A 229 -5.66 28.44 3.19
C VAL A 229 -6.80 28.12 2.24
N ILE A 230 -6.86 26.86 1.76
CA ILE A 230 -7.92 26.38 0.86
C ILE A 230 -9.31 26.51 1.54
N PHE A 231 -9.43 26.11 2.80
CA PHE A 231 -10.67 26.24 3.56
C PHE A 231 -11.13 27.69 3.67
N GLN A 232 -10.22 28.62 4.01
CA GLN A 232 -10.55 30.05 4.16
C GLN A 232 -11.03 30.67 2.84
N ASP A 233 -10.40 30.31 1.72
CA ASP A 233 -10.81 30.77 0.39
C ASP A 233 -12.20 30.25 0.03
N ILE A 234 -12.44 28.96 0.14
CA ILE A 234 -13.74 28.32 -0.17
C ILE A 234 -14.85 28.90 0.71
N ASP A 235 -14.60 29.03 2.01
CA ASP A 235 -15.58 29.52 2.97
C ASP A 235 -15.99 30.97 2.70
N SER A 236 -15.03 31.82 2.33
CA SER A 236 -15.28 33.21 1.94
C SER A 236 -15.99 33.33 0.60
N LYS A 237 -15.49 32.59 -0.42
CA LYS A 237 -15.97 32.68 -1.81
C LYS A 237 -17.40 32.17 -1.98
N TYR A 238 -17.76 31.12 -1.26
CA TYR A 238 -19.06 30.44 -1.38
C TYR A 238 -19.92 30.63 -0.12
N SER A 239 -19.80 31.78 0.53
CA SER A 239 -20.62 32.11 1.71
C SER A 239 -22.12 32.05 1.41
N GLY A 240 -22.89 31.36 2.26
CA GLY A 240 -24.33 31.18 2.09
C GLY A 240 -24.77 30.17 1.02
N GLN A 241 -23.82 29.50 0.34
CA GLN A 241 -24.10 28.43 -0.61
C GLN A 241 -23.87 27.06 0.02
N LYS A 242 -24.65 26.07 -0.37
CA LYS A 242 -24.42 24.67 0.03
C LYS A 242 -23.27 24.07 -0.80
N LYS A 243 -22.18 23.78 -0.12
CA LYS A 243 -20.91 23.32 -0.70
C LYS A 243 -20.77 21.80 -0.61
N GLY A 244 -20.57 21.14 -1.74
CA GLY A 244 -20.19 19.73 -1.79
C GLY A 244 -18.68 19.59 -1.98
N ILE A 245 -17.97 19.15 -0.94
CA ILE A 245 -16.51 19.04 -0.95
C ILE A 245 -16.10 17.57 -1.12
N PHE A 246 -15.50 17.26 -2.26
CA PHE A 246 -14.89 15.96 -2.51
C PHE A 246 -13.37 16.06 -2.35
N LEU A 247 -12.82 15.42 -1.32
CA LEU A 247 -11.39 15.40 -1.08
C LEU A 247 -10.78 14.06 -1.55
N SER A 248 -9.59 14.13 -2.12
CA SER A 248 -8.93 12.99 -2.77
C SER A 248 -8.60 11.82 -1.83
N ASN A 249 -8.60 12.04 -0.52
CA ASN A 249 -8.40 11.01 0.50
C ASN A 249 -9.01 11.41 1.85
N ASP A 250 -9.16 10.43 2.74
CA ASP A 250 -9.77 10.64 4.06
C ASP A 250 -8.90 11.48 5.00
N THR A 251 -7.58 11.46 4.83
CA THR A 251 -6.69 12.30 5.64
C THR A 251 -6.96 13.79 5.36
N TYR A 252 -7.10 14.15 4.08
CA TYR A 252 -7.46 15.53 3.70
C TYR A 252 -8.89 15.87 4.13
N ALA A 253 -9.82 14.93 4.01
CA ALA A 253 -11.19 15.14 4.47
C ALA A 253 -11.26 15.42 5.98
N ASN A 254 -10.49 14.69 6.77
CA ASN A 254 -10.38 14.94 8.21
C ASN A 254 -9.71 16.28 8.54
N MET A 255 -8.66 16.68 7.81
CA MET A 255 -8.04 18.00 7.97
C MET A 255 -9.06 19.12 7.70
N PHE A 256 -9.79 19.02 6.60
CA PHE A 256 -10.80 20.00 6.21
C PHE A 256 -11.96 20.07 7.22
N LEU A 257 -12.47 18.93 7.67
CA LEU A 257 -13.50 18.82 8.70
C LEU A 257 -13.06 19.46 10.03
N ASN A 258 -11.81 19.22 10.46
CA ASN A 258 -11.26 19.82 11.67
C ASN A 258 -11.18 21.36 11.58
N LEU A 259 -10.87 21.92 10.41
CA LEU A 259 -10.85 23.37 10.19
C LEU A 259 -12.26 23.98 10.25
N ILE A 260 -13.28 23.27 9.70
CA ILE A 260 -14.68 23.66 9.87
C ILE A 260 -15.05 23.68 11.35
N PHE A 261 -14.71 22.62 12.09
CA PHE A 261 -14.99 22.53 13.52
C PHE A 261 -14.29 23.62 14.34
N GLN A 262 -13.04 23.96 14.02
CA GLN A 262 -12.30 25.05 14.66
C GLN A 262 -13.00 26.41 14.49
N LYS A 263 -13.66 26.62 13.34
CA LYS A 263 -14.34 27.88 13.06
C LYS A 263 -15.78 27.92 13.57
N TYR A 264 -16.55 26.84 13.35
CA TYR A 264 -18.00 26.84 13.56
C TYR A 264 -18.44 26.05 14.80
N ASN A 265 -17.54 25.28 15.40
CA ASN A 265 -17.82 24.35 16.49
C ASN A 265 -18.88 23.27 16.19
N CYS A 266 -19.19 23.07 14.91
CA CYS A 266 -20.09 22.05 14.35
C CYS A 266 -19.76 21.86 12.86
N LEU A 267 -20.43 20.91 12.22
CA LEU A 267 -20.50 20.85 10.75
C LEU A 267 -21.78 21.55 10.30
N PRO A 268 -21.70 22.77 9.70
CA PRO A 268 -22.89 23.47 9.22
C PRO A 268 -23.58 22.70 8.08
N ASP A 269 -24.92 22.79 7.96
CA ASP A 269 -25.71 22.10 6.92
C ASP A 269 -25.30 22.50 5.50
N GLU A 270 -24.66 23.64 5.33
CA GLU A 270 -24.11 24.11 4.07
C GLU A 270 -22.83 23.38 3.62
N TYR A 271 -22.29 22.48 4.43
CA TYR A 271 -21.12 21.66 4.09
C TYR A 271 -21.49 20.19 3.97
N GLN A 272 -21.18 19.60 2.82
CA GLN A 272 -21.23 18.17 2.59
C GLN A 272 -19.82 17.71 2.23
N ILE A 273 -19.26 16.73 2.97
CA ILE A 273 -17.87 16.29 2.80
C ILE A 273 -17.83 14.82 2.44
N ILE A 274 -17.06 14.50 1.40
CA ILE A 274 -16.76 13.13 1.00
C ILE A 274 -15.24 12.96 0.89
N GLY A 275 -14.72 11.92 1.55
CA GLY A 275 -13.35 11.46 1.41
C GLY A 275 -13.18 10.33 0.41
N PHE A 276 -12.01 9.74 0.41
CA PHE A 276 -11.68 8.56 -0.40
C PHE A 276 -10.73 7.68 0.41
N ASP A 277 -10.77 6.36 0.24
CA ASP A 277 -9.97 5.27 0.79
C ASP A 277 -10.73 4.37 1.77
N ASN A 278 -11.65 4.90 2.58
CA ASN A 278 -12.22 4.25 3.78
C ASN A 278 -11.13 3.81 4.76
N SER A 279 -10.12 4.65 4.93
CA SER A 279 -9.09 4.46 5.95
C SER A 279 -9.67 4.66 7.37
N PRO A 280 -9.03 4.15 8.44
CA PRO A 280 -9.57 4.22 9.80
C PRO A 280 -9.99 5.64 10.22
N ILE A 281 -9.26 6.67 9.78
CA ILE A 281 -9.56 8.06 10.11
C ILE A 281 -10.95 8.50 9.64
N ALA A 282 -11.52 7.90 8.59
CA ALA A 282 -12.86 8.24 8.14
C ALA A 282 -13.96 7.87 9.16
N ALA A 283 -13.74 6.80 9.93
CA ALA A 283 -14.66 6.38 10.98
C ALA A 283 -14.36 7.04 12.34
N GLU A 284 -13.09 7.36 12.59
CA GLU A 284 -12.58 7.89 13.86
C GLU A 284 -12.61 9.42 13.96
N SER A 285 -12.89 10.12 12.85
CA SER A 285 -13.02 11.58 12.81
C SER A 285 -14.09 12.07 13.77
N ILE A 286 -14.00 13.33 14.19
CA ILE A 286 -14.94 13.99 15.12
C ILE A 286 -16.41 13.86 14.65
N ILE A 287 -16.64 13.82 13.35
CA ILE A 287 -17.86 13.37 12.68
C ILE A 287 -17.44 12.31 11.68
N PRO A 288 -17.96 11.08 11.72
CA PRO A 288 -17.64 10.04 10.77
C PRO A 288 -17.85 10.48 9.32
N ILE A 289 -16.79 10.38 8.51
CA ILE A 289 -16.74 10.92 7.15
C ILE A 289 -17.31 9.92 6.16
N THR A 290 -18.26 10.36 5.33
CA THR A 290 -18.67 9.65 4.11
C THR A 290 -17.48 9.54 3.18
N THR A 291 -17.21 8.35 2.65
CA THR A 291 -16.01 8.08 1.87
C THR A 291 -16.25 7.04 0.77
N VAL A 292 -15.44 7.09 -0.27
CA VAL A 292 -15.36 6.02 -1.27
C VAL A 292 -14.26 5.03 -0.86
N GLY A 293 -14.66 3.84 -0.44
CA GLY A 293 -13.72 2.80 0.01
C GLY A 293 -13.04 2.08 -1.14
N GLN A 294 -11.72 1.99 -1.09
CA GLN A 294 -10.88 1.32 -2.08
C GLN A 294 -10.85 -0.22 -1.94
N GLN A 295 -11.43 -0.77 -0.86
CA GLN A 295 -11.30 -2.19 -0.50
C GLN A 295 -9.83 -2.61 -0.36
N ILE A 296 -9.11 -1.94 0.54
CA ILE A 296 -7.66 -2.06 0.74
C ILE A 296 -7.23 -3.51 1.03
N ASP A 297 -8.03 -4.26 1.76
CA ASP A 297 -7.84 -5.68 2.04
C ASP A 297 -7.85 -6.53 0.75
N VAL A 298 -8.81 -6.30 -0.15
CA VAL A 298 -8.91 -6.99 -1.44
C VAL A 298 -7.73 -6.62 -2.34
N ILE A 299 -7.33 -5.34 -2.37
CA ILE A 299 -6.15 -4.87 -3.12
C ILE A 299 -4.89 -5.57 -2.60
N ALA A 300 -4.67 -5.59 -1.30
CA ALA A 300 -3.52 -6.23 -0.68
C ALA A 300 -3.47 -7.74 -0.97
N GLN A 301 -4.60 -8.43 -0.80
CA GLN A 301 -4.72 -9.86 -1.12
C GLN A 301 -4.42 -10.13 -2.60
N THR A 302 -5.05 -9.41 -3.52
CA THR A 302 -4.85 -9.56 -4.96
C THR A 302 -3.39 -9.28 -5.35
N THR A 303 -2.77 -8.29 -4.72
CA THR A 303 -1.35 -7.96 -4.92
C THR A 303 -0.45 -9.13 -4.52
N MET A 304 -0.68 -9.71 -3.34
CA MET A 304 0.11 -10.85 -2.86
C MET A 304 -0.10 -12.11 -3.70
N GLU A 305 -1.33 -12.39 -4.12
CA GLU A 305 -1.64 -13.52 -5.01
C GLU A 305 -0.86 -13.40 -6.33
N LEU A 306 -0.93 -12.24 -7.00
CA LEU A 306 -0.19 -11.99 -8.25
C LEU A 306 1.33 -12.09 -8.05
N LEU A 307 1.85 -11.50 -6.96
CA LEU A 307 3.27 -11.51 -6.67
C LEU A 307 3.78 -12.94 -6.44
N VAL A 308 3.07 -13.70 -5.61
CA VAL A 308 3.44 -15.09 -5.28
C VAL A 308 3.34 -15.99 -6.51
N GLU A 309 2.34 -15.82 -7.35
CA GLU A 309 2.21 -16.54 -8.62
C GLU A 309 3.45 -16.30 -9.50
N GLN A 310 3.85 -15.05 -9.71
CA GLN A 310 5.03 -14.71 -10.52
C GLN A 310 6.34 -15.22 -9.90
N MET A 311 6.51 -15.07 -8.58
CA MET A 311 7.68 -15.59 -7.88
C MET A 311 7.80 -17.12 -8.01
N ASN A 312 6.67 -17.84 -7.97
CA ASN A 312 6.64 -19.29 -8.16
C ASN A 312 6.95 -19.69 -9.60
N GLU A 313 6.49 -18.92 -10.60
CA GLU A 313 6.83 -19.16 -12.00
C GLU A 313 8.34 -19.02 -12.24
N MET A 314 8.96 -17.96 -11.69
CA MET A 314 10.40 -17.75 -11.80
C MET A 314 11.25 -18.85 -11.13
N LYS A 315 10.69 -19.59 -10.18
CA LYS A 315 11.38 -20.70 -9.49
C LYS A 315 11.38 -22.02 -10.29
N LYS A 316 10.63 -22.11 -11.38
CA LYS A 316 10.60 -23.30 -12.22
C LYS A 316 11.95 -23.52 -12.91
N ARG A 317 12.28 -24.77 -13.21
CA ARG A 317 13.55 -25.13 -13.91
C ARG A 317 13.68 -24.48 -15.29
N LYS A 318 12.55 -24.19 -15.94
CA LYS A 318 12.45 -23.41 -17.18
C LYS A 318 11.35 -22.37 -16.98
N PRO A 319 11.69 -21.23 -16.39
CA PRO A 319 10.70 -20.18 -16.19
C PRO A 319 10.21 -19.68 -17.56
N ALA A 320 8.90 -19.47 -17.67
CA ALA A 320 8.37 -18.68 -18.77
C ALA A 320 8.91 -17.25 -18.67
N PRO A 321 9.11 -16.53 -19.79
CA PRO A 321 9.35 -15.09 -19.74
C PRO A 321 8.27 -14.44 -18.87
N LEU A 322 8.63 -13.39 -18.12
CA LEU A 322 7.65 -12.61 -17.38
C LEU A 322 6.49 -12.30 -18.33
N GLN A 323 5.30 -12.75 -17.98
CA GLN A 323 4.12 -12.62 -18.86
C GLN A 323 3.85 -11.13 -19.10
N LYS A 324 3.08 -10.82 -20.16
CA LYS A 324 2.58 -9.44 -20.35
C LYS A 324 2.00 -8.93 -19.04
N PRO A 325 2.23 -7.67 -18.67
CA PRO A 325 1.70 -7.09 -17.45
C PRO A 325 0.20 -7.37 -17.28
N VAL A 326 -0.19 -7.83 -16.10
CA VAL A 326 -1.58 -8.08 -15.73
C VAL A 326 -2.03 -6.90 -14.86
N HIS A 327 -3.13 -6.27 -15.27
CA HIS A 327 -3.72 -5.14 -14.53
C HIS A 327 -5.05 -5.59 -13.94
N LYS A 328 -5.16 -5.52 -12.61
CA LYS A 328 -6.41 -5.81 -11.88
C LYS A 328 -7.01 -4.51 -11.39
N LYS A 329 -8.30 -4.33 -11.62
CA LYS A 329 -9.06 -3.16 -11.19
C LYS A 329 -10.10 -3.61 -10.16
N ILE A 330 -10.07 -3.02 -8.96
CA ILE A 330 -10.96 -3.34 -7.83
C ILE A 330 -12.07 -2.30 -7.78
N THR A 331 -13.31 -2.76 -7.69
CA THR A 331 -14.49 -1.89 -7.63
C THR A 331 -14.55 -1.17 -6.27
N PRO A 332 -14.64 0.17 -6.23
CA PRO A 332 -14.80 0.90 -4.98
C PRO A 332 -16.23 0.82 -4.45
N VAL A 333 -16.41 1.11 -3.16
CA VAL A 333 -17.71 1.12 -2.49
C VAL A 333 -17.95 2.46 -1.80
N LEU A 334 -19.01 3.16 -2.16
CA LEU A 334 -19.42 4.38 -1.46
C LEU A 334 -20.00 4.02 -0.08
N ILE A 335 -19.40 4.54 0.98
CA ILE A 335 -19.78 4.31 2.37
C ILE A 335 -20.30 5.61 2.95
N ARG A 336 -21.62 5.72 3.08
CA ARG A 336 -22.27 6.89 3.66
C ARG A 336 -22.10 6.91 5.17
N ARG A 337 -21.77 8.10 5.70
CA ARG A 337 -21.67 8.41 7.12
C ARG A 337 -22.28 9.79 7.39
N GLN A 338 -21.83 10.46 8.44
CA GLN A 338 -22.51 11.66 8.97
C GLN A 338 -22.14 12.98 8.27
N THR A 339 -21.11 13.02 7.44
CA THR A 339 -20.69 14.26 6.74
C THR A 339 -21.46 14.54 5.45
N THR A 340 -22.36 13.66 5.04
CA THR A 340 -23.35 13.89 4.00
C THR A 340 -24.72 13.56 4.59
N GLY A 341 -25.68 14.44 4.53
CA GLY A 341 -27.03 14.22 5.07
C GLY A 341 -27.64 12.88 4.64
N ASP A 342 -28.72 12.47 5.30
CA ASP A 342 -29.45 11.20 5.06
C ASP A 342 -30.00 11.07 3.64
#